data_c4b48c34987e1e20504c2ce8cbea0195
#
_entry.id   c4b48c34987e1e20504c2ce8cbea0195
#
_cell.length_a   1.000
_cell.length_b   1.000
_cell.length_c   1.000
_cell.angle_alpha   90.00
_cell.angle_beta   90.00
_cell.angle_gamma   90.00
#
_symmetry.space_group_name_H-M   'P 1'
#
loop_
_entity.id
_entity.type
_entity.pdbx_description
1 polymer ?
#
loop_
_entity_poly.entity_id
_entity_poly.type
_entity_poly.pdbx_seq_one_letter_code
_entity_poly.pdbx_strand_id
1 'polypeptide(L)'
;LHGKAERLAERRTEVSKKVSDILSKTEILAQLAEEASELAQAALKLRRALDGTNPTPKSVAECEANLLEEWADVNVAFDQLWDDKGAFQLVELDEEYQIAITKKLDRWLSRLEAKEQSDE
;
A
#
# COMPACT_ATOMS: atom_id res chain seq x y z
N LEU A 1 -20.10 -10.86 -21.53
CA LEU A 1 -20.35 -11.10 -20.12
C LEU A 1 -19.08 -10.87 -19.30
N HIS A 2 -19.15 -9.99 -18.34
CA HIS A 2 -18.02 -9.66 -17.47
C HIS A 2 -18.02 -10.58 -16.25
N GLY A 3 -16.84 -11.08 -15.89
CA GLY A 3 -16.66 -11.82 -14.64
C GLY A 3 -16.71 -10.90 -13.43
N LYS A 4 -16.71 -11.51 -12.23
CA LYS A 4 -16.76 -10.77 -10.96
C LYS A 4 -15.60 -9.80 -10.81
N ALA A 5 -14.37 -10.23 -11.16
CA ALA A 5 -13.18 -9.38 -11.07
C ALA A 5 -13.28 -8.16 -11.98
N GLU A 6 -13.81 -8.34 -13.19
CA GLU A 6 -13.99 -7.25 -14.14
C GLU A 6 -15.04 -6.24 -13.66
N ARG A 7 -16.13 -6.73 -13.08
CA ARG A 7 -17.16 -5.85 -12.49
C ARG A 7 -16.63 -5.05 -11.33
N LEU A 8 -15.81 -5.65 -10.48
CA LEU A 8 -15.16 -4.96 -9.37
C LEU A 8 -14.20 -3.88 -9.88
N ALA A 9 -13.43 -4.17 -10.92
CA ALA A 9 -12.51 -3.21 -11.52
C ALA A 9 -13.26 -2.02 -12.11
N GLU A 10 -14.36 -2.26 -12.82
CA GLU A 10 -15.21 -1.20 -13.36
C GLU A 10 -15.79 -0.33 -12.25
N ARG A 11 -16.28 -0.95 -11.19
CA ARG A 11 -16.85 -0.25 -10.04
C ARG A 11 -15.80 0.62 -9.36
N ARG A 12 -14.58 0.11 -9.18
CA ARG A 12 -13.47 0.88 -8.59
C ARG A 12 -13.17 2.13 -9.40
N THR A 13 -13.09 1.98 -10.73
CA THR A 13 -12.82 3.11 -11.63
C THR A 13 -13.89 4.18 -11.53
N GLU A 14 -15.14 3.77 -11.53
CA GLU A 14 -16.28 4.68 -11.44
C GLU A 14 -16.29 5.45 -10.11
N VAL A 15 -16.13 4.75 -9.00
CA VAL A 15 -16.16 5.36 -7.66
C VAL A 15 -14.93 6.24 -7.44
N SER A 16 -13.75 5.79 -7.87
CA SER A 16 -12.50 6.54 -7.77
C SER A 16 -12.61 7.89 -8.46
N LYS A 17 -13.18 7.91 -9.65
CA LYS A 17 -13.41 9.15 -10.40
C LYS A 17 -14.31 10.12 -9.64
N LYS A 18 -15.37 9.62 -9.02
CA LYS A 18 -16.26 10.44 -8.20
C LYS A 18 -15.57 11.03 -6.99
N VAL A 19 -14.74 10.27 -6.33
CA VAL A 19 -13.94 10.74 -5.18
C VAL A 19 -13.01 11.87 -5.63
N SER A 20 -12.30 11.68 -6.74
CA SER A 20 -11.38 12.67 -7.28
C SER A 20 -12.11 13.97 -7.69
N ASP A 21 -13.36 13.87 -8.12
CA ASP A 21 -14.17 15.03 -8.46
C ASP A 21 -14.59 15.84 -7.21
N ILE A 22 -14.68 15.18 -6.06
CA ILE A 22 -15.14 15.81 -4.81
C ILE A 22 -13.98 16.37 -3.99
N LEU A 23 -12.88 15.61 -3.89
CA LEU A 23 -11.74 15.97 -3.04
C LEU A 23 -10.62 16.65 -3.83
N SER A 24 -10.03 17.68 -3.22
CA SER A 24 -8.84 18.32 -3.77
C SER A 24 -7.61 17.46 -3.58
N LYS A 25 -6.55 17.73 -4.34
CA LYS A 25 -5.27 17.01 -4.18
C LYS A 25 -4.70 17.15 -2.78
N THR A 26 -4.83 18.32 -2.17
CA THR A 26 -4.32 18.53 -0.81
C THR A 26 -5.09 17.71 0.21
N GLU A 27 -6.40 17.55 0.04
CA GLU A 27 -7.20 16.68 0.88
C GLU A 27 -6.84 15.21 0.70
N ILE A 28 -6.58 14.79 -0.53
CA ILE A 28 -6.15 13.41 -0.84
C ILE A 28 -4.78 13.14 -0.22
N LEU A 29 -3.86 14.09 -0.28
CA LEU A 29 -2.53 13.93 0.33
C LEU A 29 -2.62 13.79 1.85
N ALA A 30 -3.50 14.55 2.50
CA ALA A 30 -3.73 14.41 3.93
C ALA A 30 -4.30 13.03 4.27
N GLN A 31 -5.22 12.54 3.44
CA GLN A 31 -5.79 11.21 3.60
C GLN A 31 -4.72 10.12 3.42
N LEU A 32 -3.85 10.28 2.43
CA LEU A 32 -2.76 9.35 2.20
C LEU A 32 -1.83 9.26 3.42
N ALA A 33 -1.49 10.40 4.01
CA ALA A 33 -0.64 10.43 5.20
C ALA A 33 -1.30 9.70 6.37
N GLU A 34 -2.59 9.88 6.57
CA GLU A 34 -3.35 9.17 7.61
C GLU A 34 -3.35 7.67 7.38
N GLU A 35 -3.64 7.23 6.16
CA GLU A 35 -3.66 5.80 5.83
C GLU A 35 -2.27 5.17 5.95
N ALA A 36 -1.22 5.89 5.59
CA ALA A 36 0.16 5.41 5.75
C ALA A 36 0.51 5.22 7.23
N SER A 37 0.02 6.08 8.11
CA SER A 37 0.18 5.97 9.54
C SER A 37 -0.51 4.71 10.08
N GLU A 38 -1.72 4.44 9.64
CA GLU A 38 -2.47 3.25 10.04
C GLU A 38 -1.81 1.97 9.53
N LEU A 39 -1.24 2.01 8.33
CA LEU A 39 -0.47 0.89 7.79
C LEU A 39 0.74 0.58 8.67
N ALA A 40 1.47 1.61 9.09
CA ALA A 40 2.62 1.44 9.98
C ALA A 40 2.21 0.76 11.29
N GLN A 41 1.09 1.17 11.88
CA GLN A 41 0.57 0.56 13.10
C GLN A 41 0.19 -0.91 12.88
N ALA A 42 -0.47 -1.21 11.77
CA ALA A 42 -0.85 -2.59 11.44
C ALA A 42 0.37 -3.50 11.26
N ALA A 43 1.42 -2.99 10.62
CA ALA A 43 2.67 -3.73 10.43
C ALA A 43 3.33 -4.05 11.78
N LEU A 44 3.37 -3.09 12.71
CA LEU A 44 3.95 -3.30 14.04
C LEU A 44 3.11 -4.28 14.88
N LYS A 45 1.79 -4.25 14.74
CA LYS A 45 0.92 -5.21 15.42
C LYS A 45 1.17 -6.63 14.94
N LEU A 46 1.29 -6.83 13.64
CA LEU A 46 1.61 -8.15 13.08
C LEU A 46 2.97 -8.62 13.57
N ARG A 47 3.97 -7.74 13.57
CA ARG A 47 5.30 -8.06 14.08
C ARG A 47 5.22 -8.58 15.51
N ARG A 48 4.50 -7.88 16.39
CA ARG A 48 4.34 -8.31 17.80
C ARG A 48 3.62 -9.65 17.91
N ALA A 49 2.61 -9.87 17.08
CA ALA A 49 1.89 -11.14 17.06
C ALA A 49 2.80 -12.31 16.65
N LEU A 50 3.73 -12.06 15.72
CA LEU A 50 4.65 -13.07 15.22
C LEU A 50 5.80 -13.35 16.19
N ASP A 51 6.37 -12.32 16.81
CA ASP A 51 7.56 -12.49 17.69
C ASP A 51 7.22 -12.61 19.17
N GLY A 52 5.97 -12.31 19.56
CA GLY A 52 5.52 -12.45 20.93
C GLY A 52 6.08 -11.43 21.91
N THR A 53 6.82 -10.42 21.44
CA THR A 53 7.52 -9.46 22.30
C THR A 53 6.59 -8.51 23.05
N ASN A 54 5.39 -8.31 22.57
CA ASN A 54 4.39 -7.49 23.23
C ASN A 54 3.01 -8.04 22.84
N PRO A 55 2.52 -9.03 23.59
CA PRO A 55 1.32 -9.76 23.18
C PRO A 55 0.14 -8.86 22.87
N THR A 56 -0.50 -9.13 21.75
CA THR A 56 -1.73 -8.48 21.35
C THR A 56 -2.87 -9.50 21.50
N PRO A 57 -4.09 -9.08 21.84
CA PRO A 57 -5.22 -10.00 21.95
C PRO A 57 -5.66 -10.60 20.61
N LYS A 58 -5.16 -10.06 19.49
CA LYS A 58 -5.52 -10.54 18.17
C LYS A 58 -4.56 -11.61 17.69
N SER A 59 -5.10 -12.58 16.95
CA SER A 59 -4.30 -13.65 16.34
C SER A 59 -3.44 -13.13 15.19
N VAL A 60 -2.44 -13.91 14.80
CA VAL A 60 -1.62 -13.62 13.61
C VAL A 60 -2.51 -13.45 12.37
N ALA A 61 -3.48 -14.36 12.18
CA ALA A 61 -4.39 -14.29 11.03
C ALA A 61 -5.19 -12.99 11.00
N GLU A 62 -5.69 -12.54 12.14
CA GLU A 62 -6.41 -11.27 12.24
C GLU A 62 -5.51 -10.07 11.93
N CYS A 63 -4.26 -10.10 12.41
CA CYS A 63 -3.29 -9.05 12.14
C CYS A 63 -2.88 -9.02 10.67
N GLU A 64 -2.75 -10.18 10.03
CA GLU A 64 -2.47 -10.26 8.59
C GLU A 64 -3.62 -9.68 7.77
N ALA A 65 -4.85 -10.00 8.11
CA ALA A 65 -6.03 -9.45 7.44
C ALA A 65 -6.11 -7.93 7.59
N ASN A 66 -5.81 -7.43 8.80
CA ASN A 66 -5.77 -6.00 9.06
C ASN A 66 -4.68 -5.30 8.25
N LEU A 67 -3.50 -5.90 8.16
CA LEU A 67 -2.41 -5.34 7.35
C LEU A 67 -2.79 -5.23 5.88
N LEU A 68 -3.43 -6.26 5.34
CA LEU A 68 -3.89 -6.24 3.95
C LEU A 68 -4.92 -5.12 3.72
N GLU A 69 -5.85 -4.96 4.65
CA GLU A 69 -6.86 -3.89 4.59
C GLU A 69 -6.20 -2.51 4.59
N GLU A 70 -5.25 -2.27 5.49
CA GLU A 70 -4.55 -0.98 5.57
C GLU A 70 -3.69 -0.71 4.34
N TRP A 71 -3.09 -1.75 3.77
CA TRP A 71 -2.37 -1.62 2.51
C TRP A 71 -3.31 -1.23 1.36
N ALA A 72 -4.50 -1.84 1.30
CA ALA A 72 -5.51 -1.46 0.32
C ALA A 72 -5.92 0.00 0.47
N ASP A 73 -6.11 0.47 1.71
CA ASP A 73 -6.48 1.86 2.00
C ASP A 73 -5.42 2.85 1.50
N VAL A 74 -4.14 2.54 1.69
CA VAL A 74 -3.03 3.35 1.18
C VAL A 74 -3.07 3.40 -0.35
N ASN A 75 -3.28 2.26 -1.00
CA ASN A 75 -3.35 2.19 -2.46
C ASN A 75 -4.51 3.00 -3.01
N VAL A 76 -5.67 2.95 -2.36
CA VAL A 76 -6.83 3.73 -2.75
C VAL A 76 -6.52 5.23 -2.70
N ALA A 77 -5.95 5.70 -1.59
CA ALA A 77 -5.62 7.11 -1.43
C ALA A 77 -4.56 7.55 -2.45
N PHE A 78 -3.51 6.74 -2.63
CA PHE A 78 -2.44 7.04 -3.58
C PHE A 78 -2.95 7.17 -5.01
N ASP A 79 -3.82 6.26 -5.43
CA ASP A 79 -4.35 6.24 -6.79
C ASP A 79 -5.21 7.47 -7.11
N GLN A 80 -5.81 8.10 -6.10
CA GLN A 80 -6.61 9.30 -6.30
C GLN A 80 -5.77 10.50 -6.77
N LEU A 81 -4.45 10.46 -6.59
CA LEU A 81 -3.56 11.52 -7.04
C LEU A 81 -3.39 11.55 -8.55
N TRP A 82 -3.76 10.48 -9.24
CA TRP A 82 -3.59 10.30 -10.68
C TRP A 82 -4.93 10.35 -11.42
N ASP A 83 -5.65 11.45 -11.29
CA ASP A 83 -7.04 11.62 -11.76
C ASP A 83 -7.29 11.21 -13.20
N ASP A 84 -6.42 11.64 -14.11
CA ASP A 84 -6.60 11.45 -15.54
C ASP A 84 -6.40 10.01 -15.96
N LYS A 85 -5.71 9.28 -15.15
CA LYS A 85 -5.32 7.91 -15.46
C LYS A 85 -6.15 6.91 -14.68
N GLY A 86 -6.84 7.40 -13.65
CA GLY A 86 -7.92 6.73 -12.91
C GLY A 86 -7.77 5.28 -12.66
N ALA A 87 -6.60 4.79 -12.49
CA ALA A 87 -6.56 3.37 -12.41
C ALA A 87 -5.40 2.85 -11.61
N PHE A 88 -5.70 2.07 -10.66
CA PHE A 88 -4.84 1.14 -9.99
C PHE A 88 -3.86 0.45 -10.95
N GLN A 89 -4.34 0.12 -12.15
CA GLN A 89 -3.58 -0.59 -13.17
C GLN A 89 -2.50 0.27 -13.82
N LEU A 90 -2.72 1.58 -13.93
CA LEU A 90 -1.77 2.46 -14.61
C LEU A 90 -0.52 2.71 -13.76
N VAL A 91 -0.67 2.75 -12.43
CA VAL A 91 0.48 2.88 -11.53
C VAL A 91 1.41 1.68 -11.66
N GLU A 92 0.85 0.48 -11.76
CA GLU A 92 1.63 -0.76 -11.93
C GLU A 92 2.37 -0.83 -13.27
N LEU A 93 1.82 -0.19 -14.30
CA LEU A 93 2.40 -0.19 -15.64
C LEU A 93 3.34 0.99 -15.87
N ASP A 94 3.39 1.95 -14.95
CA ASP A 94 4.20 3.13 -15.07
C ASP A 94 5.69 2.78 -14.97
N GLU A 95 6.46 3.18 -15.99
CA GLU A 95 7.89 2.86 -16.06
C GLU A 95 8.67 3.50 -14.91
N GLU A 96 8.34 4.75 -14.55
CA GLU A 96 9.02 5.43 -13.45
C GLU A 96 8.77 4.75 -12.11
N TYR A 97 7.56 4.24 -11.91
CA TYR A 97 7.20 3.48 -10.72
C TYR A 97 8.00 2.17 -10.65
N GLN A 98 8.09 1.44 -11.76
CA GLN A 98 8.87 0.20 -11.83
C GLN A 98 10.36 0.46 -11.58
N ILE A 99 10.89 1.54 -12.14
CA ILE A 99 12.29 1.96 -11.89
C ILE A 99 12.49 2.26 -10.40
N ALA A 100 11.56 2.98 -9.78
CA ALA A 100 11.65 3.32 -8.35
C ALA A 100 11.68 2.07 -7.48
N ILE A 101 10.82 1.08 -7.77
CA ILE A 101 10.79 -0.21 -7.05
C ILE A 101 12.16 -0.90 -7.18
N THR A 102 12.67 -0.99 -8.40
CA THR A 102 13.95 -1.68 -8.66
C THR A 102 15.10 -1.01 -7.91
N LYS A 103 15.17 0.33 -7.97
CA LYS A 103 16.19 1.08 -7.25
C LYS A 103 16.09 0.88 -5.73
N LYS A 104 14.88 0.83 -5.20
CA LYS A 104 14.69 0.59 -3.76
C LYS A 104 15.20 -0.79 -3.36
N LEU A 105 14.86 -1.81 -4.13
CA LEU A 105 15.30 -3.17 -3.87
C LEU A 105 16.83 -3.29 -3.93
N ASP A 106 17.44 -2.69 -4.95
CA ASP A 106 18.91 -2.71 -5.10
C ASP A 106 19.61 -2.05 -3.91
N ARG A 107 19.12 -0.89 -3.48
CA ARG A 107 19.68 -0.20 -2.32
C ARG A 107 19.53 -1.02 -1.04
N TRP A 108 18.37 -1.63 -0.87
CA TRP A 108 18.09 -2.43 0.32
C TRP A 108 19.00 -3.65 0.35
N LEU A 109 19.09 -4.37 -0.76
CA LEU A 109 19.99 -5.54 -0.86
C LEU A 109 21.43 -5.15 -0.56
N SER A 110 21.92 -4.05 -1.14
CA SER A 110 23.28 -3.56 -0.89
C SER A 110 23.54 -3.30 0.59
N ARG A 111 22.58 -2.72 1.29
CA ARG A 111 22.70 -2.48 2.74
C ARG A 111 22.75 -3.78 3.53
N LEU A 112 21.93 -4.76 3.16
CA LEU A 112 21.90 -6.05 3.84
C LEU A 112 23.21 -6.81 3.63
N GLU A 113 23.74 -6.82 2.41
CA GLU A 113 25.00 -7.47 2.10
C GLU A 113 26.18 -6.80 2.82
N ALA A 114 26.19 -5.46 2.88
CA ALA A 114 27.21 -4.72 3.60
C ALA A 114 27.17 -5.04 5.10
N LYS A 115 25.99 -5.18 5.67
CA LYS A 115 25.81 -5.55 7.08
C LYS A 115 26.34 -6.96 7.35
N GLU A 116 26.03 -7.93 6.49
CA GLU A 116 26.53 -9.28 6.61
C GLU A 116 28.07 -9.32 6.59
N GLN A 117 28.70 -8.56 5.69
CA GLN A 117 30.14 -8.48 5.60
C GLN A 117 30.76 -7.87 6.86
N SER A 118 30.14 -6.86 7.45
CA SER A 118 30.66 -6.21 8.65
C SER A 118 30.52 -7.09 9.90
N ASP A 119 29.57 -8.03 9.91
CA ASP A 119 29.35 -8.94 11.04
C ASP A 119 30.27 -10.17 10.99
N GLU A 120 30.98 -10.35 9.88
CA GLU A 120 32.03 -11.38 9.77
C GLU A 120 33.32 -10.87 10.44
#